data_28ec1c7a2a56d641e02e37ece3823087
#
_entry.id   28ec1c7a2a56d641e02e37ece3823087
#
_cell.length_a   1.000
_cell.length_b   1.000
_cell.length_c   1.000
_cell.angle_alpha   90.00
_cell.angle_beta   90.00
_cell.angle_gamma   90.00
#
_symmetry.space_group_name_H-M   'P 1'
#
loop_
_entity.id
_entity.type
_entity.pdbx_description
1 polymer ?
#
loop_
_entity_poly.entity_id
_entity_poly.type
_entity_poly.pdbx_seq_one_letter_code
_entity_poly.pdbx_strand_id
1 'polypeptide(L)'
;DAQESRGLGDVYKRQAQEQDADTMQAACDGQCVVVGSIERKRKEQSAPKLYDLTTLQREANRYYGFTASQTLKIVQELYEEKLVTYPRTDSQYITEDMQRTMADLLKHYGGEADGVKQVVNNKKVTDHHAILPTLESCKRGSNSLSGDKEKVFALIVWKMQQAVQPSYIYEDVLVTVCCQDRKFTANYKNVLQAGYTAMPVPFAEQEKSKDMAFPKKLEQGEVIPVVSAEKKQGFTSPPKAFTEDTLLSAMESAGNKEFEKDTEKKGLGTPATRAAILEKLVSSGYVERKGKQILPSAEGVTAIANIPDYLKSASMTAEWENKLLRMER
;
A
#
# COMPACT_ATOMS: atom_id res chain seq x y z
N ASP A 1 -1.68 -8.00 5.60
CA ASP A 1 -0.48 -8.66 6.12
C ASP A 1 -0.65 -10.15 6.49
N ALA A 2 -1.85 -10.71 6.41
CA ALA A 2 -2.11 -12.13 6.66
C ALA A 2 -2.22 -12.95 5.36
N GLN A 3 -1.95 -12.37 4.20
CA GLN A 3 -2.13 -13.03 2.89
C GLN A 3 -0.86 -13.69 2.34
N GLU A 4 0.31 -13.39 2.90
CA GLU A 4 1.60 -13.80 2.32
C GLU A 4 2.14 -15.16 2.76
N SER A 5 1.51 -15.85 3.72
CA SER A 5 2.01 -17.14 4.23
C SER A 5 1.07 -18.33 4.01
N ARG A 6 0.09 -18.23 3.11
CA ARG A 6 -0.83 -19.33 2.84
C ARG A 6 -0.29 -20.19 1.71
N GLY A 7 0.46 -21.22 2.09
CA GLY A 7 0.85 -22.28 1.16
C GLY A 7 -0.37 -23.01 0.57
N LEU A 8 -0.18 -23.69 -0.55
CA LEU A 8 -1.22 -24.46 -1.27
C LEU A 8 -2.08 -25.35 -0.34
N GLY A 9 -1.51 -25.86 0.77
CA GLY A 9 -2.23 -26.67 1.75
C GLY A 9 -3.38 -25.95 2.47
N ASP A 10 -3.31 -24.63 2.65
CA ASP A 10 -4.40 -23.87 3.30
C ASP A 10 -5.56 -23.57 2.35
N VAL A 11 -5.32 -23.58 1.04
CA VAL A 11 -6.35 -23.42 0.02
C VAL A 11 -7.24 -24.68 -0.01
N TYR A 12 -6.65 -25.86 0.04
CA TYR A 12 -7.39 -27.12 0.06
C TYR A 12 -8.27 -27.30 1.31
N LYS A 13 -7.86 -26.78 2.47
CA LYS A 13 -8.64 -26.85 3.72
C LYS A 13 -9.91 -25.98 3.71
N ARG A 14 -10.06 -25.07 2.75
CA ARG A 14 -11.20 -24.15 2.64
C ARG A 14 -12.20 -24.55 1.56
N GLN A 15 -11.96 -25.63 0.83
CA GLN A 15 -12.92 -26.14 -0.14
C GLN A 15 -14.03 -26.88 0.62
N ALA A 16 -15.20 -26.23 0.77
CA ALA A 16 -16.41 -26.91 1.24
C ALA A 16 -16.93 -27.83 0.12
N GLN A 17 -17.44 -28.99 0.50
CA GLN A 17 -18.10 -29.87 -0.46
C GLN A 17 -19.44 -29.23 -0.89
N GLU A 18 -19.80 -29.38 -2.16
CA GLU A 18 -21.05 -28.82 -2.71
C GLU A 18 -22.26 -29.29 -1.93
N GLN A 19 -22.28 -30.56 -1.53
CA GLN A 19 -23.37 -31.18 -0.78
C GLN A 19 -23.57 -30.53 0.61
N ASP A 20 -22.51 -30.05 1.26
CA ASP A 20 -22.61 -29.33 2.53
C ASP A 20 -23.30 -27.97 2.32
N ALA A 21 -22.98 -27.28 1.20
CA ALA A 21 -23.60 -26.00 0.86
C ALA A 21 -25.09 -26.17 0.52
N ASP A 22 -25.46 -27.24 -0.20
CA ASP A 22 -26.86 -27.56 -0.53
C ASP A 22 -27.66 -27.85 0.75
N THR A 23 -27.10 -28.64 1.65
CA THR A 23 -27.72 -28.95 2.95
C THR A 23 -27.90 -27.70 3.79
N MET A 24 -26.89 -26.79 3.81
CA MET A 24 -26.97 -25.51 4.50
C MET A 24 -28.06 -24.61 3.90
N GLN A 25 -28.12 -24.49 2.59
CA GLN A 25 -29.13 -23.70 1.90
C GLN A 25 -30.53 -24.19 2.24
N ALA A 26 -30.79 -25.51 2.07
CA ALA A 26 -32.09 -26.09 2.36
C ALA A 26 -32.55 -25.92 3.82
N ALA A 27 -31.60 -25.95 4.77
CA ALA A 27 -31.89 -25.81 6.19
C ALA A 27 -32.18 -24.35 6.61
N CYS A 28 -31.69 -23.37 5.85
CA CYS A 28 -31.76 -21.95 6.25
C CYS A 28 -32.70 -21.12 5.38
N ASP A 29 -33.08 -21.59 4.21
CA ASP A 29 -33.98 -20.86 3.30
C ASP A 29 -35.34 -20.66 3.91
N GLY A 30 -35.85 -19.42 3.90
CA GLY A 30 -37.15 -19.05 4.48
C GLY A 30 -37.23 -19.16 6.02
N GLN A 31 -36.14 -19.44 6.72
CA GLN A 31 -36.12 -19.54 8.18
C GLN A 31 -35.85 -18.19 8.84
N CYS A 32 -35.85 -18.14 10.18
CA CYS A 32 -35.36 -16.99 10.94
C CYS A 32 -33.96 -17.23 11.41
N VAL A 33 -33.14 -16.16 11.49
CA VAL A 33 -31.84 -16.16 12.13
C VAL A 33 -31.87 -15.32 13.40
N VAL A 34 -31.07 -15.72 14.36
CA VAL A 34 -30.90 -14.98 15.62
C VAL A 34 -29.52 -14.33 15.59
N VAL A 35 -29.43 -13.05 15.94
CA VAL A 35 -28.16 -12.35 16.10
C VAL A 35 -27.47 -12.88 17.35
N GLY A 36 -26.45 -13.73 17.16
CA GLY A 36 -25.72 -14.38 18.24
C GLY A 36 -24.74 -13.45 18.93
N SER A 37 -23.94 -12.71 18.16
CA SER A 37 -22.99 -11.72 18.70
C SER A 37 -22.72 -10.59 17.73
N ILE A 38 -22.38 -9.42 18.27
CA ILE A 38 -21.93 -8.25 17.56
C ILE A 38 -20.62 -7.80 18.20
N GLU A 39 -19.50 -8.13 17.57
CA GLU A 39 -18.18 -7.72 18.01
C GLU A 39 -17.74 -6.44 17.29
N ARG A 40 -17.37 -5.42 18.07
CA ARG A 40 -16.88 -4.14 17.54
C ARG A 40 -15.41 -3.96 17.92
N LYS A 41 -14.57 -3.74 16.92
CA LYS A 41 -13.14 -3.45 17.12
C LYS A 41 -12.81 -2.10 16.51
N ARG A 42 -12.60 -1.11 17.37
CA ARG A 42 -12.12 0.21 16.92
C ARG A 42 -10.68 0.07 16.42
N LYS A 43 -10.45 0.59 15.23
CA LYS A 43 -9.13 0.65 14.58
C LYS A 43 -8.82 2.09 14.23
N GLU A 44 -7.55 2.43 14.40
CA GLU A 44 -6.99 3.71 14.01
C GLU A 44 -5.84 3.48 13.05
N GLN A 45 -5.87 4.20 11.95
CA GLN A 45 -4.82 4.19 10.95
C GLN A 45 -4.29 5.60 10.80
N SER A 46 -3.04 5.81 11.17
CA SER A 46 -2.37 7.11 11.06
C SER A 46 -2.28 7.55 9.61
N ALA A 47 -2.23 8.85 9.39
CA ALA A 47 -1.97 9.42 8.08
C ALA A 47 -0.66 8.84 7.48
N PRO A 48 -0.60 8.66 6.15
CA PRO A 48 0.62 8.19 5.50
C PRO A 48 1.72 9.23 5.68
N LYS A 49 2.96 8.78 5.57
CA LYS A 49 4.12 9.65 5.63
C LYS A 49 4.32 10.39 4.31
N LEU A 50 5.26 11.31 4.30
CA LEU A 50 5.71 12.00 3.09
C LEU A 50 6.35 11.00 2.10
N TYR A 51 6.61 11.43 0.88
CA TYR A 51 7.26 10.59 -0.11
C TYR A 51 8.77 10.51 0.09
N ASP A 52 9.28 9.29 0.12
CA ASP A 52 10.58 8.93 -0.42
C ASP A 52 10.44 8.59 -1.92
N LEU A 53 11.54 8.31 -2.60
CA LEU A 53 11.50 7.98 -4.03
C LEU A 53 10.71 6.69 -4.31
N THR A 54 10.92 5.65 -3.51
CA THR A 54 10.25 4.35 -3.72
C THR A 54 8.74 4.46 -3.57
N THR A 55 8.27 5.14 -2.54
CA THR A 55 6.82 5.32 -2.30
C THR A 55 6.19 6.18 -3.40
N LEU A 56 6.88 7.24 -3.87
CA LEU A 56 6.41 8.03 -5.00
C LEU A 56 6.29 7.19 -6.28
N GLN A 57 7.31 6.38 -6.61
CA GLN A 57 7.28 5.48 -7.77
C GLN A 57 6.14 4.47 -7.68
N ARG A 58 5.93 3.87 -6.51
CA ARG A 58 4.86 2.91 -6.26
C ARG A 58 3.48 3.53 -6.48
N GLU A 59 3.21 4.69 -5.90
CA GLU A 59 1.90 5.35 -6.03
C GLU A 59 1.69 5.92 -7.43
N ALA A 60 2.71 6.46 -8.10
CA ALA A 60 2.61 6.87 -9.50
C ALA A 60 2.30 5.69 -10.45
N ASN A 61 2.86 4.51 -10.19
CA ASN A 61 2.49 3.30 -10.91
C ASN A 61 1.05 2.86 -10.62
N ARG A 62 0.66 2.87 -9.36
CA ARG A 62 -0.70 2.47 -8.94
C ARG A 62 -1.77 3.34 -9.57
N TYR A 63 -1.64 4.66 -9.49
CA TYR A 63 -2.66 5.61 -9.91
C TYR A 63 -2.60 5.91 -11.41
N TYR A 64 -1.40 6.12 -11.95
CA TYR A 64 -1.24 6.60 -13.33
C TYR A 64 -0.64 5.55 -14.28
N GLY A 65 -0.14 4.43 -13.77
CA GLY A 65 0.52 3.40 -14.56
C GLY A 65 1.94 3.76 -15.01
N PHE A 66 2.56 4.78 -14.41
CA PHE A 66 3.94 5.16 -14.73
C PHE A 66 4.93 4.10 -14.26
N THR A 67 5.98 3.88 -15.05
CA THR A 67 7.09 3.04 -14.61
C THR A 67 7.92 3.77 -13.55
N ALA A 68 8.66 3.01 -12.75
CA ALA A 68 9.59 3.58 -11.76
C ALA A 68 10.64 4.49 -12.43
N SER A 69 11.12 4.10 -13.62
CA SER A 69 12.06 4.89 -14.41
C SER A 69 11.44 6.17 -14.94
N GLN A 70 10.22 6.10 -15.45
CA GLN A 70 9.46 7.27 -15.93
C GLN A 70 9.23 8.26 -14.78
N THR A 71 8.79 7.76 -13.61
CA THR A 71 8.56 8.60 -12.42
C THR A 71 9.86 9.27 -11.96
N LEU A 72 10.99 8.52 -11.92
CA LEU A 72 12.28 9.07 -11.56
C LEU A 72 12.72 10.19 -12.53
N LYS A 73 12.55 9.98 -13.83
CA LYS A 73 12.88 10.98 -14.84
C LYS A 73 12.06 12.26 -14.62
N ILE A 74 10.75 12.14 -14.45
CA ILE A 74 9.85 13.27 -14.25
C ILE A 74 10.21 14.05 -12.97
N VAL A 75 10.40 13.34 -11.85
CA VAL A 75 10.72 14.02 -10.60
C VAL A 75 12.12 14.64 -10.61
N GLN A 76 13.07 14.07 -11.34
CA GLN A 76 14.40 14.65 -11.57
C GLN A 76 14.29 15.97 -12.37
N GLU A 77 13.49 16.00 -13.41
CA GLU A 77 13.22 17.23 -14.19
C GLU A 77 12.56 18.31 -13.30
N LEU A 78 11.57 17.94 -12.48
CA LEU A 78 10.95 18.86 -11.53
C LEU A 78 11.96 19.42 -10.51
N TYR A 79 12.92 18.61 -10.07
CA TYR A 79 14.01 19.04 -9.20
C TYR A 79 14.96 20.04 -9.89
N GLU A 80 15.37 19.73 -11.12
CA GLU A 80 16.23 20.61 -11.91
C GLU A 80 15.56 21.98 -12.19
N GLU A 81 14.23 21.98 -12.34
CA GLU A 81 13.42 23.17 -12.42
C GLU A 81 13.20 23.86 -11.05
N LYS A 82 13.74 23.33 -9.97
CA LYS A 82 13.62 23.81 -8.58
C LYS A 82 12.18 23.78 -8.04
N LEU A 83 11.32 22.92 -8.56
CA LEU A 83 9.93 22.81 -8.14
C LEU A 83 9.73 21.82 -6.99
N VAL A 84 10.61 20.82 -6.88
CA VAL A 84 10.62 19.85 -5.77
C VAL A 84 12.02 19.74 -5.15
N THR A 85 12.07 19.14 -3.95
CA THR A 85 13.34 18.85 -3.27
C THR A 85 14.04 17.65 -3.90
N TYR A 86 15.27 17.33 -3.46
CA TYR A 86 16.08 16.26 -4.05
C TYR A 86 15.34 14.92 -4.04
N PRO A 87 15.16 14.26 -5.20
CA PRO A 87 14.24 13.14 -5.31
C PRO A 87 14.83 11.79 -4.87
N ARG A 88 16.16 11.62 -4.84
CA ARG A 88 16.80 10.33 -4.50
C ARG A 88 17.01 10.20 -2.99
N THR A 89 15.92 10.27 -2.25
CA THR A 89 15.90 10.14 -0.79
C THR A 89 15.16 8.87 -0.39
N ASP A 90 15.55 8.29 0.73
CA ASP A 90 14.89 7.20 1.45
C ASP A 90 14.09 7.70 2.65
N SER A 91 14.20 8.99 2.99
CA SER A 91 13.48 9.58 4.11
C SER A 91 12.05 9.95 3.74
N GLN A 92 11.13 9.64 4.65
CA GLN A 92 9.72 10.03 4.61
C GLN A 92 9.40 11.12 5.64
N TYR A 93 10.43 11.82 6.15
CA TYR A 93 10.33 12.81 7.21
C TYR A 93 11.05 14.09 6.83
N ILE A 94 10.75 15.15 7.60
CA ILE A 94 11.47 16.41 7.59
C ILE A 94 12.20 16.64 8.91
N THR A 95 13.16 17.55 8.91
CA THR A 95 13.85 18.03 10.11
C THR A 95 13.08 19.14 10.81
N GLU A 96 13.40 19.44 12.06
CA GLU A 96 12.72 20.47 12.86
C GLU A 96 12.82 21.86 12.23
N ASP A 97 13.95 22.22 11.63
CA ASP A 97 14.15 23.50 10.95
C ASP A 97 13.24 23.68 9.73
N MET A 98 12.78 22.57 9.13
CA MET A 98 11.84 22.58 8.00
C MET A 98 10.37 22.82 8.39
N GLN A 99 10.02 22.83 9.68
CA GLN A 99 8.60 22.94 10.11
C GLN A 99 7.94 24.21 9.60
N ARG A 100 8.66 25.33 9.66
CA ARG A 100 8.13 26.62 9.17
C ARG A 100 7.92 26.59 7.66
N THR A 101 8.90 26.12 6.92
CA THR A 101 8.78 25.95 5.45
C THR A 101 7.62 25.05 5.07
N MET A 102 7.44 23.93 5.79
CA MET A 102 6.32 23.01 5.58
C MET A 102 4.96 23.70 5.83
N ALA A 103 4.85 24.49 6.90
CA ALA A 103 3.63 25.24 7.19
C ALA A 103 3.31 26.30 6.11
N ASP A 104 4.32 27.00 5.60
CA ASP A 104 4.17 27.96 4.51
C ASP A 104 3.73 27.29 3.20
N LEU A 105 4.29 26.11 2.88
CA LEU A 105 3.89 25.30 1.73
C LEU A 105 2.44 24.83 1.85
N LEU A 106 2.06 24.28 3.01
CA LEU A 106 0.69 23.85 3.27
C LEU A 106 -0.31 25.00 3.10
N LYS A 107 0.00 26.16 3.68
CA LYS A 107 -0.84 27.34 3.53
C LYS A 107 -1.02 27.76 2.07
N HIS A 108 0.05 27.70 1.27
CA HIS A 108 0.00 28.05 -0.16
C HIS A 108 -0.85 27.07 -0.95
N TYR A 109 -0.72 25.76 -0.70
CA TYR A 109 -1.45 24.69 -1.44
C TYR A 109 -2.80 24.33 -0.80
N GLY A 110 -3.30 25.07 0.18
CA GLY A 110 -4.63 24.90 0.77
C GLY A 110 -4.72 23.80 1.83
N GLY A 111 -3.60 23.45 2.47
CA GLY A 111 -3.56 22.51 3.60
C GLY A 111 -3.52 23.20 4.97
N GLU A 112 -3.82 22.45 6.03
CA GLU A 112 -3.71 22.90 7.42
C GLU A 112 -2.36 22.51 8.00
N ALA A 113 -1.79 23.38 8.86
CA ALA A 113 -0.45 23.18 9.40
C ALA A 113 -0.40 22.43 10.75
N ASP A 114 -1.55 22.17 11.37
CA ASP A 114 -1.64 21.63 12.73
C ASP A 114 -0.97 20.25 12.88
N GLY A 115 -0.99 19.46 11.82
CA GLY A 115 -0.38 18.12 11.77
C GLY A 115 1.11 18.07 11.42
N VAL A 116 1.79 19.19 11.19
CA VAL A 116 3.20 19.20 10.70
C VAL A 116 4.13 18.41 11.62
N LYS A 117 3.91 18.44 12.92
CA LYS A 117 4.73 17.68 13.89
C LYS A 117 4.74 16.15 13.64
N GLN A 118 3.71 15.60 12.97
CA GLN A 118 3.60 14.16 12.69
C GLN A 118 4.66 13.67 11.70
N VAL A 119 5.16 14.57 10.86
CA VAL A 119 6.16 14.27 9.81
C VAL A 119 7.57 14.74 10.15
N VAL A 120 7.78 15.25 11.37
CA VAL A 120 9.09 15.71 11.86
C VAL A 120 9.80 14.59 12.59
N ASN A 121 11.00 14.23 12.12
CA ASN A 121 11.86 13.26 12.80
C ASN A 121 13.31 13.39 12.35
N ASN A 122 14.12 14.15 13.09
CA ASN A 122 15.54 14.38 12.78
C ASN A 122 16.36 13.09 12.68
N LYS A 123 16.02 12.04 13.47
CA LYS A 123 16.74 10.77 13.49
C LYS A 123 16.51 9.90 12.24
N LYS A 124 15.43 10.20 11.49
CA LYS A 124 15.05 9.48 10.27
C LYS A 124 15.29 10.28 9.00
N VAL A 125 16.00 11.38 9.11
CA VAL A 125 16.53 12.16 7.99
C VAL A 125 18.04 12.00 8.04
N THR A 126 18.59 11.28 7.07
CA THR A 126 20.04 11.06 6.93
C THR A 126 20.65 12.19 6.11
N ASP A 127 20.79 11.98 4.79
CA ASP A 127 21.41 12.96 3.89
C ASP A 127 20.37 13.97 3.36
N HIS A 128 19.15 13.52 3.08
CA HIS A 128 18.07 14.31 2.49
C HIS A 128 16.74 14.01 3.18
N HIS A 129 15.93 15.05 3.37
CA HIS A 129 14.56 14.91 3.83
C HIS A 129 13.64 14.39 2.70
N ALA A 130 12.36 14.13 3.03
CA ALA A 130 11.33 13.69 2.10
C ALA A 130 11.18 14.60 0.88
N ILE A 131 10.60 14.06 -0.18
CA ILE A 131 10.27 14.81 -1.41
C ILE A 131 9.09 15.74 -1.14
N LEU A 132 9.33 17.05 -1.32
CA LEU A 132 8.35 18.12 -1.09
C LEU A 132 8.37 19.12 -2.24
N PRO A 133 7.28 19.88 -2.44
CA PRO A 133 7.36 21.12 -3.22
C PRO A 133 8.36 22.10 -2.59
N THR A 134 8.88 23.03 -3.36
CA THR A 134 9.76 24.10 -2.88
C THR A 134 9.00 25.42 -2.76
N LEU A 135 9.55 26.40 -2.06
CA LEU A 135 9.02 27.76 -2.05
C LEU A 135 9.09 28.44 -3.43
N GLU A 136 9.99 27.96 -4.31
CA GLU A 136 10.06 28.44 -5.71
C GLU A 136 8.85 28.01 -6.51
N SER A 137 8.32 26.79 -6.25
CA SER A 137 7.09 26.32 -6.89
C SER A 137 5.87 27.19 -6.54
N CYS A 138 5.85 27.76 -5.34
CA CYS A 138 4.80 28.70 -4.93
C CYS A 138 4.80 29.99 -5.76
N LYS A 139 5.97 30.46 -6.19
CA LYS A 139 6.10 31.69 -6.99
C LYS A 139 5.69 31.49 -8.45
N ARG A 140 6.00 30.33 -9.03
CA ARG A 140 5.70 30.04 -10.44
C ARG A 140 4.22 29.73 -10.70
N GLY A 141 3.50 29.26 -9.69
CA GLY A 141 2.11 28.79 -9.82
C GLY A 141 2.00 27.42 -10.51
N SER A 142 1.00 26.65 -10.14
CA SER A 142 0.74 25.30 -10.68
C SER A 142 0.38 25.28 -12.17
N ASN A 143 -0.08 26.39 -12.74
CA ASN A 143 -0.53 26.52 -14.13
C ASN A 143 0.63 26.44 -15.17
N SER A 144 1.88 26.40 -14.73
CA SER A 144 3.05 26.27 -15.61
C SER A 144 3.38 24.81 -15.97
N LEU A 145 2.77 23.84 -15.29
CA LEU A 145 3.00 22.41 -15.51
C LEU A 145 1.87 21.80 -16.35
N SER A 146 2.20 20.82 -17.14
CA SER A 146 1.23 20.08 -17.96
C SER A 146 1.61 18.61 -18.09
N GLY A 147 0.63 17.78 -18.42
CA GLY A 147 0.84 16.36 -18.71
C GLY A 147 1.34 15.56 -17.51
N ASP A 148 2.35 14.74 -17.73
CA ASP A 148 2.86 13.82 -16.71
C ASP A 148 3.60 14.53 -15.57
N LYS A 149 4.25 15.67 -15.83
CA LYS A 149 4.87 16.52 -14.81
C LYS A 149 3.84 17.07 -13.83
N GLU A 150 2.72 17.54 -14.37
CA GLU A 150 1.60 18.05 -13.55
C GLU A 150 1.06 16.95 -12.62
N LYS A 151 0.84 15.74 -13.14
CA LYS A 151 0.35 14.60 -12.35
C LYS A 151 1.29 14.25 -11.20
N VAL A 152 2.60 14.13 -11.48
CA VAL A 152 3.60 13.79 -10.45
C VAL A 152 3.73 14.91 -9.42
N PHE A 153 3.74 16.17 -9.85
CA PHE A 153 3.78 17.31 -8.94
C PHE A 153 2.54 17.38 -8.05
N ALA A 154 1.34 17.23 -8.64
CA ALA A 154 0.09 17.20 -7.90
C ALA A 154 0.04 16.04 -6.88
N LEU A 155 0.62 14.88 -7.23
CA LEU A 155 0.73 13.74 -6.31
C LEU A 155 1.63 14.07 -5.11
N ILE A 156 2.74 14.79 -5.33
CA ILE A 156 3.64 15.24 -4.26
C ILE A 156 2.93 16.24 -3.33
N VAL A 157 2.25 17.22 -3.89
CA VAL A 157 1.44 18.19 -3.12
C VAL A 157 0.36 17.50 -2.31
N TRP A 158 -0.39 16.61 -2.95
CA TRP A 158 -1.44 15.82 -2.29
C TRP A 158 -0.91 14.98 -1.12
N LYS A 159 0.23 14.31 -1.30
CA LYS A 159 0.86 13.54 -0.22
C LYS A 159 1.30 14.43 0.95
N MET A 160 1.86 15.60 0.66
CA MET A 160 2.23 16.58 1.67
C MET A 160 1.02 17.01 2.51
N GLN A 161 -0.10 17.32 1.87
CA GLN A 161 -1.35 17.67 2.54
C GLN A 161 -1.92 16.48 3.33
N GLN A 162 -1.91 15.28 2.73
CA GLN A 162 -2.43 14.06 3.35
C GLN A 162 -1.65 13.66 4.61
N ALA A 163 -0.33 13.81 4.59
CA ALA A 163 0.55 13.39 5.68
C ALA A 163 0.34 14.17 7.00
N VAL A 164 -0.31 15.34 6.94
CA VAL A 164 -0.61 16.18 8.11
C VAL A 164 -2.06 16.06 8.56
N GLN A 165 -2.88 15.27 7.88
CA GLN A 165 -4.29 15.07 8.23
C GLN A 165 -4.45 14.20 9.49
N PRO A 166 -5.60 14.26 10.15
CA PRO A 166 -5.96 13.33 11.21
C PRO A 166 -5.99 11.88 10.75
N SER A 167 -5.85 10.96 11.71
CA SER A 167 -5.96 9.51 11.49
C SER A 167 -7.32 9.13 10.91
N TYR A 168 -7.34 8.05 10.13
CA TYR A 168 -8.57 7.35 9.74
C TYR A 168 -9.01 6.44 10.89
N ILE A 169 -10.21 6.68 11.45
CA ILE A 169 -10.75 5.91 12.57
C ILE A 169 -12.04 5.22 12.13
N TYR A 170 -12.08 3.92 12.32
CA TYR A 170 -13.23 3.10 11.97
C TYR A 170 -13.43 1.95 12.96
N GLU A 171 -14.63 1.39 12.96
CA GLU A 171 -14.95 0.14 13.64
C GLU A 171 -15.11 -0.99 12.62
N ASP A 172 -14.36 -2.06 12.80
CA ASP A 172 -14.69 -3.35 12.20
C ASP A 172 -15.77 -4.01 13.07
N VAL A 173 -16.93 -4.27 12.48
CA VAL A 173 -18.06 -4.90 13.16
C VAL A 173 -18.26 -6.29 12.57
N LEU A 174 -17.99 -7.32 13.36
CA LEU A 174 -18.26 -8.70 13.02
C LEU A 174 -19.61 -9.11 13.65
N VAL A 175 -20.57 -9.37 12.80
CA VAL A 175 -21.88 -9.89 13.22
C VAL A 175 -21.89 -11.39 13.00
N THR A 176 -22.20 -12.15 14.03
CA THR A 176 -22.46 -13.59 13.93
C THR A 176 -23.94 -13.83 14.10
N VAL A 177 -24.57 -14.46 13.12
CA VAL A 177 -25.98 -14.89 13.19
C VAL A 177 -26.05 -16.41 13.22
N CYS A 178 -27.03 -16.94 13.91
CA CYS A 178 -27.30 -18.37 14.03
C CYS A 178 -28.62 -18.71 13.35
N CYS A 179 -28.59 -19.68 12.44
CA CYS A 179 -29.75 -20.34 11.90
C CYS A 179 -29.71 -21.80 12.34
N GLN A 180 -30.61 -22.20 13.26
CA GLN A 180 -30.49 -23.49 13.93
C GLN A 180 -29.08 -23.66 14.54
N ASP A 181 -28.38 -24.75 14.25
CA ASP A 181 -27.02 -25.02 14.74
C ASP A 181 -25.90 -24.43 13.86
N ARG A 182 -26.24 -23.68 12.84
CA ARG A 182 -25.29 -23.14 11.85
C ARG A 182 -25.02 -21.65 12.08
N LYS A 183 -23.73 -21.28 11.99
CA LYS A 183 -23.26 -19.92 12.19
C LYS A 183 -22.87 -19.29 10.86
N PHE A 184 -23.32 -18.06 10.66
CA PHE A 184 -22.95 -17.23 9.53
C PHE A 184 -22.35 -15.92 10.06
N THR A 185 -21.41 -15.36 9.31
CA THR A 185 -20.75 -14.11 9.71
C THR A 185 -20.87 -13.06 8.62
N ALA A 186 -21.08 -11.81 9.03
CA ALA A 186 -21.05 -10.66 8.17
C ALA A 186 -20.08 -9.63 8.75
N ASN A 187 -19.24 -9.05 7.88
CA ASN A 187 -18.29 -8.00 8.26
C ASN A 187 -18.81 -6.66 7.73
N TYR A 188 -18.84 -5.68 8.60
CA TYR A 188 -19.19 -4.31 8.29
C TYR A 188 -18.07 -3.38 8.70
N LYS A 189 -17.99 -2.24 8.05
CA LYS A 189 -17.07 -1.17 8.40
C LYS A 189 -17.85 0.10 8.69
N ASN A 190 -17.73 0.60 9.91
CA ASN A 190 -18.34 1.84 10.35
C ASN A 190 -17.26 2.92 10.47
N VAL A 191 -17.25 3.89 9.56
CA VAL A 191 -16.28 4.99 9.56
C VAL A 191 -16.68 6.02 10.61
N LEU A 192 -15.84 6.21 11.63
CA LEU A 192 -16.03 7.21 12.68
C LEU A 192 -15.40 8.55 12.31
N GLN A 193 -14.22 8.51 11.69
CA GLN A 193 -13.49 9.68 11.22
C GLN A 193 -12.79 9.35 9.91
N ALA A 194 -13.14 10.04 8.84
CA ALA A 194 -12.53 9.82 7.53
C ALA A 194 -11.06 10.23 7.48
N GLY A 195 -10.67 11.27 8.25
CA GLY A 195 -9.29 11.73 8.31
C GLY A 195 -8.66 11.91 6.93
N TYR A 196 -7.42 11.47 6.78
CA TYR A 196 -6.67 11.58 5.52
C TYR A 196 -7.32 10.88 4.32
N THR A 197 -8.23 9.91 4.53
CA THR A 197 -8.88 9.18 3.44
C THR A 197 -9.99 10.00 2.76
N ALA A 198 -10.38 11.14 3.33
CA ALA A 198 -11.35 12.04 2.70
C ALA A 198 -10.77 12.78 1.48
N MET A 199 -9.45 12.81 1.33
CA MET A 199 -8.79 13.52 0.25
C MET A 199 -8.73 12.65 -1.02
N PRO A 200 -9.37 13.08 -2.13
CA PRO A 200 -9.31 12.35 -3.39
C PRO A 200 -7.89 12.38 -3.98
N VAL A 201 -7.50 11.28 -4.61
CA VAL A 201 -6.23 11.23 -5.34
C VAL A 201 -6.35 12.10 -6.60
N PRO A 202 -5.39 13.02 -6.86
CA PRO A 202 -5.45 13.86 -8.05
C PRO A 202 -5.35 13.03 -9.34
N PHE A 203 -6.14 13.40 -10.34
CA PHE A 203 -6.19 12.76 -11.68
C PHE A 203 -6.45 11.24 -11.69
N ALA A 204 -6.93 10.67 -10.59
CA ALA A 204 -7.29 9.26 -10.51
C ALA A 204 -8.82 9.10 -10.35
N GLU A 205 -9.37 8.04 -10.92
CA GLU A 205 -10.75 7.66 -10.68
C GLU A 205 -10.91 7.19 -9.22
N GLN A 206 -11.97 7.67 -8.56
CA GLN A 206 -12.27 7.22 -7.21
C GLN A 206 -12.88 5.81 -7.27
N GLU A 207 -12.20 4.84 -6.69
CA GLU A 207 -12.80 3.55 -6.45
C GLU A 207 -13.90 3.70 -5.39
N LYS A 208 -15.11 3.27 -5.73
CA LYS A 208 -16.22 3.19 -4.77
C LYS A 208 -15.87 2.14 -3.72
N SER A 209 -15.89 2.52 -2.45
CA SER A 209 -15.74 1.55 -1.36
C SER A 209 -16.81 0.46 -1.50
N LYS A 210 -16.39 -0.80 -1.42
CA LYS A 210 -17.27 -1.96 -1.35
C LYS A 210 -17.69 -2.27 0.10
N ASP A 211 -17.25 -1.46 1.05
CA ASP A 211 -17.56 -1.68 2.46
C ASP A 211 -19.05 -1.47 2.70
N MET A 212 -19.68 -2.43 3.34
CA MET A 212 -21.09 -2.33 3.75
C MET A 212 -21.17 -1.57 5.06
N ALA A 213 -22.05 -0.57 5.12
CA ALA A 213 -22.31 0.15 6.36
C ALA A 213 -23.09 -0.75 7.33
N PHE A 214 -22.72 -0.70 8.61
CA PHE A 214 -23.40 -1.45 9.67
C PHE A 214 -24.84 -0.93 9.83
N PRO A 215 -25.88 -1.81 9.87
CA PRO A 215 -27.27 -1.41 10.13
C PRO A 215 -27.38 -0.82 11.54
N LYS A 216 -27.82 0.45 11.63
CA LYS A 216 -27.84 1.22 12.90
C LYS A 216 -28.72 0.65 14.01
N LYS A 217 -29.65 -0.28 13.70
CA LYS A 217 -30.64 -0.82 14.63
C LYS A 217 -30.45 -2.30 14.97
N LEU A 218 -29.37 -2.95 14.52
CA LEU A 218 -29.18 -4.37 14.76
C LEU A 218 -28.68 -4.59 16.19
N GLU A 219 -29.40 -5.44 16.96
CA GLU A 219 -29.09 -5.77 18.34
C GLU A 219 -28.87 -7.27 18.54
N GLN A 220 -28.07 -7.62 19.57
CA GLN A 220 -27.85 -9.02 19.94
C GLN A 220 -29.15 -9.63 20.46
N GLY A 221 -29.45 -10.85 20.04
CA GLY A 221 -30.68 -11.55 20.36
C GLY A 221 -31.86 -11.23 19.42
N GLU A 222 -31.70 -10.28 18.52
CA GLU A 222 -32.71 -9.94 17.52
C GLU A 222 -32.97 -11.12 16.57
N VAL A 223 -34.27 -11.36 16.27
CA VAL A 223 -34.68 -12.39 15.33
C VAL A 223 -34.97 -11.73 13.98
N ILE A 224 -34.27 -12.16 12.95
CA ILE A 224 -34.36 -11.60 11.60
C ILE A 224 -34.91 -12.68 10.66
N PRO A 225 -35.99 -12.39 9.87
CA PRO A 225 -36.45 -13.32 8.87
C PRO A 225 -35.48 -13.45 7.71
N VAL A 226 -35.16 -14.68 7.30
CA VAL A 226 -34.37 -14.95 6.11
C VAL A 226 -35.31 -14.99 4.91
N VAL A 227 -35.12 -14.07 3.97
CA VAL A 227 -35.91 -14.02 2.74
C VAL A 227 -35.47 -15.12 1.79
N SER A 228 -34.18 -15.32 1.64
CA SER A 228 -33.60 -16.38 0.82
C SER A 228 -32.19 -16.73 1.28
N ALA A 229 -31.79 -17.99 1.13
CA ALA A 229 -30.44 -18.47 1.25
C ALA A 229 -29.88 -18.82 -0.13
N GLU A 230 -28.79 -18.18 -0.55
CA GLU A 230 -28.19 -18.41 -1.87
C GLU A 230 -26.86 -19.13 -1.76
N LYS A 231 -26.71 -20.22 -2.53
CA LYS A 231 -25.43 -20.87 -2.76
C LYS A 231 -24.68 -20.14 -3.88
N LYS A 232 -23.44 -19.68 -3.59
CA LYS A 232 -22.57 -19.08 -4.61
C LYS A 232 -21.32 -19.92 -4.79
N GLN A 233 -21.10 -20.37 -6.02
CA GLN A 233 -19.86 -21.02 -6.38
C GLN A 233 -18.78 -19.96 -6.67
N GLY A 234 -17.61 -20.13 -6.05
CA GLY A 234 -16.44 -19.32 -6.31
C GLY A 234 -15.26 -20.20 -6.66
N PHE A 235 -14.30 -19.64 -7.38
CA PHE A 235 -13.03 -20.32 -7.68
C PHE A 235 -11.90 -19.55 -6.99
N THR A 236 -10.92 -20.31 -6.45
CA THR A 236 -9.67 -19.72 -6.02
C THR A 236 -8.89 -19.25 -7.24
N SER A 237 -8.28 -18.09 -7.14
CA SER A 237 -7.39 -17.59 -8.19
C SER A 237 -5.93 -17.68 -7.74
N PRO A 238 -4.99 -17.92 -8.66
CA PRO A 238 -3.58 -17.88 -8.34
C PRO A 238 -3.19 -16.46 -7.83
N PRO A 239 -2.04 -16.34 -7.12
CA PRO A 239 -1.51 -15.05 -6.73
C PRO A 239 -1.44 -14.11 -7.94
N LYS A 240 -1.79 -12.84 -7.74
CA LYS A 240 -1.72 -11.85 -8.82
C LYS A 240 -0.26 -11.65 -9.22
N ALA A 241 -0.02 -11.49 -10.52
CA ALA A 241 1.29 -11.10 -11.02
C ALA A 241 1.72 -9.75 -10.42
N PHE A 242 3.03 -9.56 -10.26
CA PHE A 242 3.58 -8.30 -9.79
C PHE A 242 3.25 -7.15 -10.74
N THR A 243 2.98 -6.00 -10.17
CA THR A 243 3.09 -4.70 -10.83
C THR A 243 4.38 -4.04 -10.37
N GLU A 244 4.81 -2.93 -10.98
CA GLU A 244 5.98 -2.21 -10.45
C GLU A 244 5.76 -1.73 -9.01
N ASP A 245 4.54 -1.28 -8.64
CA ASP A 245 4.18 -0.96 -7.25
C ASP A 245 4.47 -2.14 -6.31
N THR A 246 3.91 -3.30 -6.61
CA THR A 246 4.02 -4.47 -5.72
C THR A 246 5.43 -5.08 -5.74
N LEU A 247 6.14 -5.03 -6.88
CA LEU A 247 7.50 -5.52 -6.99
C LEU A 247 8.50 -4.62 -6.24
N LEU A 248 8.37 -3.29 -6.36
CA LEU A 248 9.17 -2.34 -5.59
C LEU A 248 8.95 -2.53 -4.08
N SER A 249 7.70 -2.77 -3.65
CA SER A 249 7.39 -3.09 -2.25
C SER A 249 8.04 -4.40 -1.80
N ALA A 250 8.02 -5.43 -2.65
CA ALA A 250 8.68 -6.70 -2.36
C ALA A 250 10.20 -6.57 -2.29
N MET A 251 10.82 -5.77 -3.18
CA MET A 251 12.25 -5.47 -3.15
C MET A 251 12.63 -4.73 -1.87
N GLU A 252 11.83 -3.76 -1.44
CA GLU A 252 12.07 -2.98 -0.22
C GLU A 252 11.98 -3.82 1.05
N SER A 253 11.07 -4.79 1.09
CA SER A 253 10.85 -5.66 2.24
C SER A 253 11.65 -6.98 2.18
N ALA A 254 12.37 -7.23 1.09
CA ALA A 254 13.12 -8.46 0.90
C ALA A 254 14.19 -8.64 1.99
N GLY A 255 14.27 -9.83 2.58
CA GLY A 255 15.23 -10.15 3.63
C GLY A 255 14.95 -9.53 5.01
N ASN A 256 13.84 -8.80 5.18
CA ASN A 256 13.56 -8.09 6.45
C ASN A 256 13.43 -9.01 7.67
N LYS A 257 13.15 -10.30 7.48
CA LYS A 257 13.05 -11.29 8.57
C LYS A 257 14.43 -11.78 9.02
N GLU A 258 15.41 -11.71 8.15
CA GLU A 258 16.77 -12.19 8.32
C GLU A 258 17.71 -11.09 8.88
N PHE A 259 17.29 -9.82 8.85
CA PHE A 259 18.07 -8.71 9.41
C PHE A 259 18.03 -8.74 10.94
N GLU A 260 19.17 -8.48 11.57
CA GLU A 260 19.27 -8.23 13.01
C GLU A 260 18.48 -6.96 13.39
N LYS A 261 18.08 -6.84 14.67
CA LYS A 261 17.22 -5.74 15.14
C LYS A 261 17.80 -4.35 14.87
N ASP A 262 19.11 -4.23 14.94
CA ASP A 262 19.83 -2.96 14.81
C ASP A 262 20.36 -2.71 13.39
N THR A 263 20.15 -3.66 12.46
CA THR A 263 20.58 -3.51 11.06
C THR A 263 19.58 -2.68 10.29
N GLU A 264 20.07 -1.74 9.49
CA GLU A 264 19.26 -0.97 8.58
C GLU A 264 18.67 -1.90 7.50
N LYS A 265 17.35 -1.97 7.44
CA LYS A 265 16.62 -2.86 6.52
C LYS A 265 16.51 -2.23 5.15
N LYS A 266 17.49 -2.45 4.30
CA LYS A 266 17.57 -1.83 2.94
C LYS A 266 16.83 -2.61 1.86
N GLY A 267 16.54 -3.90 2.09
CA GLY A 267 15.95 -4.79 1.08
C GLY A 267 16.90 -5.05 -0.10
N LEU A 268 16.35 -5.27 -1.28
CA LEU A 268 17.11 -5.43 -2.53
C LEU A 268 17.22 -4.08 -3.26
N GLY A 269 18.45 -3.62 -3.45
CA GLY A 269 18.75 -2.32 -4.06
C GLY A 269 18.35 -1.14 -3.17
N THR A 270 18.76 0.04 -3.57
CA THR A 270 18.41 1.32 -2.93
C THR A 270 17.28 2.00 -3.69
N PRO A 271 16.59 2.99 -3.12
CA PRO A 271 15.59 3.78 -3.86
C PRO A 271 16.11 4.31 -5.20
N ALA A 272 17.40 4.74 -5.24
CA ALA A 272 18.01 5.26 -6.45
C ALA A 272 18.29 4.20 -7.53
N THR A 273 18.46 2.93 -7.16
CA THR A 273 18.90 1.86 -8.07
C THR A 273 17.77 0.92 -8.53
N ARG A 274 16.70 0.78 -7.75
CA ARG A 274 15.60 -0.17 -8.05
C ARG A 274 14.99 0.03 -9.44
N ALA A 275 14.73 1.28 -9.83
CA ALA A 275 14.20 1.58 -11.16
C ALA A 275 15.12 1.10 -12.28
N ALA A 276 16.43 1.34 -12.16
CA ALA A 276 17.42 0.90 -13.16
C ALA A 276 17.54 -0.64 -13.20
N ILE A 277 17.40 -1.33 -12.07
CA ILE A 277 17.38 -2.79 -12.02
C ILE A 277 16.17 -3.33 -12.80
N LEU A 278 14.97 -2.78 -12.58
CA LEU A 278 13.76 -3.21 -13.29
C LEU A 278 13.89 -2.98 -14.80
N GLU A 279 14.37 -1.80 -15.22
CA GLU A 279 14.59 -1.51 -16.64
C GLU A 279 15.62 -2.45 -17.27
N LYS A 280 16.68 -2.79 -16.55
CA LYS A 280 17.69 -3.74 -17.02
C LYS A 280 17.10 -5.13 -17.20
N LEU A 281 16.28 -5.62 -16.27
CA LEU A 281 15.63 -6.92 -16.40
C LEU A 281 14.69 -6.96 -17.61
N VAL A 282 13.94 -5.90 -17.87
CA VAL A 282 13.07 -5.78 -19.07
C VAL A 282 13.91 -5.71 -20.35
N SER A 283 14.91 -4.82 -20.40
CA SER A 283 15.74 -4.65 -21.59
C SER A 283 16.59 -5.87 -21.93
N SER A 284 16.97 -6.66 -20.92
CA SER A 284 17.66 -7.94 -21.10
C SER A 284 16.73 -9.11 -21.44
N GLY A 285 15.40 -8.87 -21.54
CA GLY A 285 14.43 -9.88 -21.93
C GLY A 285 14.11 -10.92 -20.85
N TYR A 286 14.54 -10.72 -19.59
CA TYR A 286 14.23 -11.66 -18.50
C TYR A 286 12.83 -11.50 -17.94
N VAL A 287 12.25 -10.31 -18.06
CA VAL A 287 10.86 -10.03 -17.69
C VAL A 287 10.18 -9.20 -18.77
N GLU A 288 8.87 -9.34 -18.88
CA GLU A 288 8.02 -8.61 -19.83
C GLU A 288 6.99 -7.76 -19.09
N ARG A 289 6.70 -6.57 -19.63
CA ARG A 289 5.57 -5.74 -19.21
C ARG A 289 4.34 -6.06 -20.04
N LYS A 290 3.24 -6.50 -19.38
CA LYS A 290 1.91 -6.66 -20.01
C LYS A 290 0.90 -5.75 -19.29
N GLY A 291 0.64 -4.57 -19.85
CA GLY A 291 -0.08 -3.50 -19.17
C GLY A 291 0.68 -3.06 -17.91
N LYS A 292 0.04 -3.10 -16.74
CA LYS A 292 0.70 -2.83 -15.46
C LYS A 292 1.45 -4.02 -14.87
N GLN A 293 1.29 -5.23 -15.43
CA GLN A 293 1.88 -6.45 -14.88
C GLN A 293 3.31 -6.66 -15.38
N ILE A 294 4.15 -7.21 -14.50
CA ILE A 294 5.49 -7.71 -14.80
C ILE A 294 5.45 -9.23 -14.72
N LEU A 295 5.79 -9.88 -15.81
CA LEU A 295 5.78 -11.33 -15.96
C LEU A 295 7.19 -11.84 -16.29
N PRO A 296 7.61 -13.00 -15.76
CA PRO A 296 8.85 -13.62 -16.20
C PRO A 296 8.73 -14.10 -17.64
N SER A 297 9.77 -13.91 -18.44
CA SER A 297 9.90 -14.52 -19.76
C SER A 297 10.40 -15.97 -19.67
N ALA A 298 10.36 -16.72 -20.77
CA ALA A 298 10.93 -18.08 -20.84
C ALA A 298 12.44 -18.05 -20.56
N GLU A 299 13.16 -17.05 -21.08
CA GLU A 299 14.57 -16.81 -20.85
C GLU A 299 14.84 -16.50 -19.36
N GLY A 300 14.01 -15.67 -18.73
CA GLY A 300 14.12 -15.35 -17.31
C GLY A 300 13.92 -16.58 -16.43
N VAL A 301 12.93 -17.41 -16.71
CA VAL A 301 12.71 -18.68 -16.00
C VAL A 301 13.92 -19.62 -16.15
N THR A 302 14.44 -19.76 -17.36
CA THR A 302 15.61 -20.59 -17.65
C THR A 302 16.86 -20.06 -16.93
N ALA A 303 17.07 -18.75 -16.94
CA ALA A 303 18.20 -18.12 -16.24
C ALA A 303 18.15 -18.43 -14.75
N ILE A 304 17.00 -18.21 -14.11
CA ILE A 304 16.84 -18.50 -12.67
C ILE A 304 17.01 -20.00 -12.36
N ALA A 305 16.54 -20.91 -13.23
CA ALA A 305 16.72 -22.34 -13.03
C ALA A 305 18.21 -22.76 -12.93
N ASN A 306 19.09 -22.07 -13.68
CA ASN A 306 20.52 -22.36 -13.73
C ASN A 306 21.37 -21.61 -12.68
N ILE A 307 20.80 -20.66 -11.94
CA ILE A 307 21.50 -19.94 -10.87
C ILE A 307 21.52 -20.83 -9.61
N PRO A 308 22.64 -20.91 -8.86
CA PRO A 308 22.69 -21.59 -7.57
C PRO A 308 21.69 -21.02 -6.55
N ASP A 309 21.12 -21.89 -5.71
CA ASP A 309 20.03 -21.50 -4.79
C ASP A 309 20.41 -20.39 -3.81
N TYR A 310 21.65 -20.33 -3.35
CA TYR A 310 22.11 -19.27 -2.45
C TYR A 310 22.08 -17.86 -3.09
N LEU A 311 22.18 -17.76 -4.43
CA LEU A 311 22.05 -16.49 -5.15
C LEU A 311 20.59 -16.09 -5.42
N LYS A 312 19.64 -17.00 -5.27
CA LYS A 312 18.21 -16.75 -5.43
C LYS A 312 17.58 -16.18 -4.17
N SER A 313 18.29 -16.25 -3.04
CA SER A 313 17.76 -15.85 -1.73
C SER A 313 18.08 -14.39 -1.43
N ALA A 314 17.06 -13.63 -1.00
CA ALA A 314 17.24 -12.28 -0.46
C ALA A 314 18.00 -12.28 0.88
N SER A 315 18.06 -13.42 1.59
CA SER A 315 18.78 -13.56 2.85
C SER A 315 20.27 -13.32 2.70
N MET A 316 20.87 -13.63 1.54
CA MET A 316 22.27 -13.36 1.28
C MET A 316 22.61 -11.86 1.45
N THR A 317 21.77 -10.97 0.93
CA THR A 317 21.96 -9.52 1.11
C THR A 317 21.89 -9.14 2.59
N ALA A 318 20.92 -9.68 3.33
CA ALA A 318 20.80 -9.42 4.76
C ALA A 318 22.02 -9.93 5.56
N GLU A 319 22.54 -11.11 5.22
CA GLU A 319 23.76 -11.65 5.84
C GLU A 319 24.98 -10.76 5.60
N TRP A 320 25.13 -10.21 4.40
CA TRP A 320 26.23 -9.32 4.06
C TRP A 320 26.12 -7.99 4.83
N GLU A 321 24.95 -7.38 4.86
CA GLU A 321 24.70 -6.15 5.63
C GLU A 321 24.95 -6.37 7.13
N ASN A 322 24.49 -7.50 7.68
CA ASN A 322 24.77 -7.85 9.08
C ASN A 322 26.28 -8.02 9.36
N LYS A 323 27.05 -8.61 8.41
CA LYS A 323 28.50 -8.73 8.54
C LYS A 323 29.19 -7.36 8.49
N LEU A 324 28.79 -6.49 7.57
CA LEU A 324 29.32 -5.13 7.47
C LEU A 324 29.05 -4.33 8.75
N LEU A 325 27.84 -4.40 9.30
CA LEU A 325 27.49 -3.75 10.57
C LEU A 325 28.37 -4.24 11.73
N ARG A 326 28.71 -5.55 11.77
CA ARG A 326 29.60 -6.09 12.80
C ARG A 326 31.06 -5.64 12.66
N MET A 327 31.49 -5.28 11.42
CA MET A 327 32.82 -4.74 11.19
C MET A 327 32.93 -3.26 11.55
N GLU A 328 31.81 -2.53 11.50
CA GLU A 328 31.72 -1.11 11.84
C GLU A 328 31.72 -0.88 13.37
N ARG A 329 31.23 -1.85 14.15
CA ARG A 329 31.22 -1.85 15.62
C ARG A 329 32.55 -2.33 16.21
#